data_24d35e683d29b10cf1e4aff9dc3a05c8
#
_entry.id   24d35e683d29b10cf1e4aff9dc3a05c8
#
_cell.length_a   1.000
_cell.length_b   1.000
_cell.length_c   1.000
_cell.angle_alpha   90.00
_cell.angle_beta   90.00
_cell.angle_gamma   90.00
#
_symmetry.space_group_name_H-M   'P 1'
#
loop_
_entity.id
_entity.type
_entity.pdbx_description
1 polymer ?
#
loop_
_entity_poly.entity_id
_entity_poly.type
_entity_poly.pdbx_seq_one_letter_code
_entity_poly.pdbx_strand_id
1 'polypeptide(L)'
;MPVARVILFFFFCGIPLVGLSQTEDFEPVPYASEVLTLEEARPLRLVGSSQLRVAFFKVFNSKLFTKTGQWDDPRHSFRFELTYQRNISGSFLAKQTAKEWDHLEFDDPRRPEWEAAVLAMWPDVKKGDKIAFDVDEQGVSRFFYNGTWVGSLEDPDFAPAFIAIWLSPKTSRPAHREGLLAE
;
A
#
# COMPACT_ATOMS: atom_id res chain seq x y z
N MET A 1 -1.41 25.71 82.94
CA MET A 1 -2.77 25.86 83.52
C MET A 1 -3.76 26.05 82.41
N PRO A 2 -4.98 25.55 82.51
CA PRO A 2 -5.31 24.10 82.40
C PRO A 2 -6.02 23.80 81.07
N VAL A 3 -5.92 22.57 80.78
CA VAL A 3 -6.66 21.60 79.95
C VAL A 3 -8.20 21.83 79.95
N ALA A 4 -8.81 21.80 78.77
CA ALA A 4 -10.23 21.45 78.62
C ALA A 4 -10.36 20.41 77.51
N ARG A 5 -10.70 19.21 77.99
CA ARG A 5 -11.17 18.06 77.17
C ARG A 5 -12.61 18.36 76.72
N VAL A 6 -12.87 18.23 75.45
CA VAL A 6 -14.27 18.03 74.97
C VAL A 6 -14.32 16.69 74.22
N ILE A 7 -15.11 15.82 74.80
CA ILE A 7 -15.50 14.54 74.20
C ILE A 7 -16.67 14.82 73.26
N LEU A 8 -16.55 14.40 72.00
CA LEU A 8 -17.67 14.42 71.11
C LEU A 8 -17.90 13.02 70.55
N PHE A 9 -19.14 12.65 70.73
CA PHE A 9 -19.72 11.31 70.43
C PHE A 9 -19.60 10.93 68.95
N PHE A 10 -19.13 9.71 68.70
CA PHE A 10 -19.23 9.04 67.41
C PHE A 10 -20.67 8.60 67.14
N PHE A 11 -21.26 9.11 66.08
CA PHE A 11 -22.41 8.49 65.44
C PHE A 11 -21.90 7.62 64.29
N PHE A 12 -21.96 6.30 64.52
CA PHE A 12 -21.70 5.29 63.50
C PHE A 12 -22.94 5.18 62.62
N CYS A 13 -22.89 5.76 61.42
CA CYS A 13 -23.90 5.52 60.38
C CYS A 13 -23.25 4.57 59.38
N GLY A 14 -23.60 3.27 59.51
CA GLY A 14 -23.14 2.23 58.60
C GLY A 14 -23.79 2.41 57.24
N ILE A 15 -22.95 2.68 56.25
CA ILE A 15 -23.32 2.56 54.85
C ILE A 15 -22.73 1.25 54.35
N PRO A 16 -23.53 0.33 53.80
CA PRO A 16 -23.00 -0.86 53.19
C PRO A 16 -22.24 -0.49 51.92
N LEU A 17 -20.96 -0.83 51.88
CA LEU A 17 -20.15 -0.78 50.68
C LEU A 17 -20.63 -1.90 49.74
N VAL A 18 -21.50 -1.56 48.81
CA VAL A 18 -21.75 -2.43 47.65
C VAL A 18 -20.57 -2.28 46.69
N GLY A 19 -19.67 -3.19 46.77
CA GLY A 19 -18.60 -3.35 45.81
C GLY A 19 -19.18 -3.84 44.49
N LEU A 20 -19.41 -2.90 43.55
CA LEU A 20 -19.53 -3.23 42.15
C LEU A 20 -18.12 -3.22 41.55
N SER A 21 -17.46 -4.37 41.63
CA SER A 21 -16.35 -4.69 40.75
C SER A 21 -16.95 -5.00 39.37
N GLN A 22 -17.14 -3.99 38.57
CA GLN A 22 -17.27 -4.19 37.14
C GLN A 22 -15.85 -4.39 36.59
N THR A 23 -15.42 -5.63 36.53
CA THR A 23 -14.45 -6.04 35.54
C THR A 23 -15.18 -5.86 34.21
N GLU A 24 -14.89 -4.75 33.51
CA GLU A 24 -15.17 -4.69 32.09
C GLU A 24 -14.32 -5.81 31.47
N ASP A 25 -14.99 -6.92 31.16
CA ASP A 25 -14.46 -7.91 30.24
C ASP A 25 -14.22 -7.19 28.92
N PHE A 26 -12.98 -6.78 28.73
CA PHE A 26 -12.49 -6.33 27.44
C PHE A 26 -12.50 -7.58 26.56
N GLU A 27 -13.65 -7.86 25.93
CA GLU A 27 -13.69 -8.80 24.83
C GLU A 27 -12.75 -8.23 23.76
N PRO A 28 -11.65 -8.96 23.43
CA PRO A 28 -10.85 -8.53 22.30
C PRO A 28 -11.77 -8.57 21.10
N VAL A 29 -12.13 -7.41 20.57
CA VAL A 29 -12.71 -7.30 19.24
C VAL A 29 -11.83 -8.13 18.34
N PRO A 30 -12.35 -9.20 17.70
CA PRO A 30 -11.57 -9.95 16.75
C PRO A 30 -11.19 -8.94 15.66
N TYR A 31 -9.94 -8.52 15.64
CA TYR A 31 -9.33 -7.91 14.50
C TYR A 31 -9.28 -9.04 13.46
N ALA A 32 -10.43 -9.30 12.85
CA ALA A 32 -10.48 -10.04 11.63
C ALA A 32 -9.69 -9.18 10.66
N SER A 33 -8.42 -9.54 10.50
CA SER A 33 -7.63 -9.12 9.36
C SER A 33 -8.42 -9.61 8.15
N GLU A 34 -9.35 -8.80 7.65
CA GLU A 34 -9.87 -8.99 6.31
C GLU A 34 -8.64 -8.98 5.43
N VAL A 35 -8.25 -10.17 4.99
CA VAL A 35 -7.20 -10.33 4.00
C VAL A 35 -7.75 -9.67 2.75
N LEU A 36 -7.38 -8.42 2.54
CA LEU A 36 -7.75 -7.69 1.34
C LEU A 36 -7.27 -8.50 0.15
N THR A 37 -8.20 -8.98 -0.65
CA THR A 37 -7.91 -9.69 -1.88
C THR A 37 -8.11 -8.77 -3.07
N LEU A 38 -7.30 -8.97 -4.09
CA LEU A 38 -7.39 -8.16 -5.32
C LEU A 38 -8.73 -8.34 -6.05
N GLU A 39 -9.42 -9.48 -5.85
CA GLU A 39 -10.69 -9.82 -6.52
C GLU A 39 -11.89 -9.03 -5.99
N GLU A 40 -11.85 -8.54 -4.74
CA GLU A 40 -12.90 -7.68 -4.15
C GLU A 40 -12.85 -6.25 -4.66
N ALA A 41 -11.84 -5.95 -5.46
CA ALA A 41 -11.67 -4.63 -6.02
C ALA A 41 -12.55 -4.43 -7.26
N ARG A 42 -13.08 -3.26 -7.35
CA ARG A 42 -13.89 -2.56 -8.38
C ARG A 42 -13.80 -3.13 -9.79
N PRO A 43 -14.89 -3.12 -10.57
CA PRO A 43 -14.83 -3.47 -11.98
C PRO A 43 -13.94 -2.48 -12.74
N LEU A 44 -12.81 -2.96 -13.22
CA LEU A 44 -11.87 -2.20 -14.04
C LEU A 44 -11.84 -2.77 -15.47
N ARG A 45 -11.57 -1.89 -16.42
CA ARG A 45 -11.43 -2.22 -17.85
C ARG A 45 -9.97 -2.11 -18.26
N LEU A 46 -9.53 -3.05 -19.08
CA LEU A 46 -8.17 -3.02 -19.63
C LEU A 46 -8.00 -1.78 -20.52
N VAL A 47 -6.94 -1.02 -20.25
CA VAL A 47 -6.43 0.03 -21.13
C VAL A 47 -5.54 -0.60 -22.19
N GLY A 48 -4.47 -1.28 -21.75
CA GLY A 48 -3.55 -1.93 -22.65
C GLY A 48 -2.64 -2.91 -21.91
N SER A 49 -1.80 -3.60 -22.67
CA SER A 49 -0.85 -4.57 -22.15
C SER A 49 0.46 -4.53 -22.92
N SER A 50 1.56 -4.81 -22.24
CA SER A 50 2.87 -4.81 -22.84
C SER A 50 3.77 -5.88 -22.22
N GLN A 51 4.81 -6.31 -22.96
CA GLN A 51 5.83 -7.20 -22.44
C GLN A 51 7.15 -6.45 -22.33
N LEU A 52 7.67 -6.32 -21.11
CA LEU A 52 9.03 -5.80 -20.93
C LEU A 52 10.06 -6.85 -21.31
N ARG A 53 10.96 -6.44 -22.19
CA ARG A 53 12.15 -7.20 -22.58
C ARG A 53 13.40 -6.37 -22.31
N VAL A 54 14.44 -7.03 -21.81
CA VAL A 54 15.78 -6.44 -21.68
C VAL A 54 16.72 -7.34 -22.47
N ALA A 55 17.28 -6.80 -23.56
CA ALA A 55 17.96 -7.58 -24.58
C ALA A 55 17.05 -8.73 -25.09
N PHE A 56 17.49 -9.98 -24.97
CA PHE A 56 16.74 -11.15 -25.41
C PHE A 56 15.80 -11.73 -24.33
N PHE A 57 15.80 -11.17 -23.12
CA PHE A 57 15.11 -11.76 -21.98
C PHE A 57 13.77 -11.11 -21.74
N LYS A 58 12.70 -11.92 -21.64
CA LYS A 58 11.42 -11.49 -21.14
C LYS A 58 11.53 -11.30 -19.63
N VAL A 59 11.15 -10.12 -19.13
CA VAL A 59 11.22 -9.79 -17.71
C VAL A 59 9.86 -9.97 -17.06
N PHE A 60 8.83 -9.30 -17.59
CA PHE A 60 7.45 -9.44 -17.16
C PHE A 60 6.47 -9.07 -18.29
N ASN A 61 5.23 -9.53 -18.17
CA ASN A 61 4.08 -8.98 -18.88
C ASN A 61 3.38 -8.00 -17.94
N SER A 62 2.93 -6.87 -18.47
CA SER A 62 2.19 -5.87 -17.72
C SER A 62 0.81 -5.60 -18.32
N LYS A 63 -0.12 -5.21 -17.46
CA LYS A 63 -1.47 -4.78 -17.83
C LYS A 63 -1.84 -3.55 -17.04
N LEU A 64 -2.44 -2.59 -17.72
CA LEU A 64 -2.98 -1.37 -17.12
C LEU A 64 -4.50 -1.41 -17.19
N PHE A 65 -5.17 -1.08 -16.09
CA PHE A 65 -6.61 -1.06 -15.99
C PHE A 65 -7.08 0.26 -15.36
N THR A 66 -8.19 0.80 -15.85
CA THR A 66 -8.90 1.94 -15.29
C THR A 66 -10.40 1.67 -15.26
N LYS A 67 -11.19 2.54 -14.66
CA LYS A 67 -12.66 2.44 -14.70
C LYS A 67 -13.23 2.55 -16.11
N THR A 68 -12.63 3.40 -16.94
CA THR A 68 -13.12 3.70 -18.29
C THR A 68 -12.52 2.81 -19.38
N GLY A 69 -11.37 2.20 -19.13
CA GLY A 69 -10.55 1.53 -20.13
C GLY A 69 -9.70 2.51 -20.94
N GLN A 70 -9.57 3.74 -20.48
CA GLN A 70 -8.71 4.78 -21.07
C GLN A 70 -7.80 5.34 -19.99
N TRP A 71 -6.59 5.68 -20.36
CA TRP A 71 -5.66 6.36 -19.46
C TRP A 71 -5.80 7.88 -19.64
N ASP A 72 -5.92 8.61 -18.54
CA ASP A 72 -6.02 10.07 -18.52
C ASP A 72 -5.12 10.75 -17.48
N ASP A 73 -5.30 10.44 -16.19
CA ASP A 73 -4.60 11.08 -15.09
C ASP A 73 -4.11 10.03 -14.06
N PRO A 74 -2.83 10.07 -13.67
CA PRO A 74 -2.28 9.16 -12.65
C PRO A 74 -2.84 9.39 -11.23
N ARG A 75 -3.61 10.45 -11.00
CA ARG A 75 -4.34 10.68 -9.74
C ARG A 75 -5.70 10.00 -9.68
N HIS A 76 -6.21 9.54 -10.82
CA HIS A 76 -7.41 8.73 -10.85
C HIS A 76 -7.11 7.30 -10.45
N SER A 77 -8.14 6.57 -10.06
CA SER A 77 -7.99 5.18 -9.68
C SER A 77 -7.62 4.28 -10.85
N PHE A 78 -6.61 3.44 -10.66
CA PHE A 78 -6.14 2.49 -11.67
C PHE A 78 -5.55 1.24 -11.00
N ARG A 79 -5.29 0.20 -11.81
CA ARG A 79 -4.51 -0.95 -11.43
C ARG A 79 -3.46 -1.24 -12.47
N PHE A 80 -2.24 -1.48 -12.02
CA PHE A 80 -1.13 -1.90 -12.84
C PHE A 80 -0.62 -3.25 -12.36
N GLU A 81 -0.69 -4.27 -13.21
CA GLU A 81 -0.30 -5.63 -12.89
C GLU A 81 0.96 -6.03 -13.64
N LEU A 82 1.89 -6.70 -12.95
CA LEU A 82 3.11 -7.26 -13.47
C LEU A 82 3.10 -8.76 -13.25
N THR A 83 3.18 -9.57 -14.33
CA THR A 83 3.36 -11.02 -14.24
C THR A 83 4.78 -11.36 -14.65
N TYR A 84 5.59 -11.79 -13.70
CA TYR A 84 7.03 -12.00 -13.89
C TYR A 84 7.33 -13.23 -14.75
N GLN A 85 8.34 -13.12 -15.60
CA GLN A 85 8.81 -14.20 -16.48
C GLN A 85 10.14 -14.78 -16.01
N ARG A 86 10.66 -14.30 -14.88
CA ARG A 86 11.95 -14.67 -14.29
C ARG A 86 11.90 -14.54 -12.77
N ASN A 87 12.87 -15.20 -12.11
CA ASN A 87 13.09 -14.98 -10.68
C ASN A 87 13.89 -13.68 -10.51
N ILE A 88 13.41 -12.80 -9.64
CA ILE A 88 14.02 -11.49 -9.35
C ILE A 88 13.86 -11.23 -7.86
N SER A 89 14.92 -10.76 -7.19
CA SER A 89 14.80 -10.39 -5.77
C SER A 89 14.03 -9.08 -5.58
N GLY A 90 13.28 -8.98 -4.49
CA GLY A 90 12.56 -7.75 -4.11
C GLY A 90 13.52 -6.57 -3.98
N SER A 91 14.70 -6.78 -3.42
CA SER A 91 15.74 -5.75 -3.32
C SER A 91 16.24 -5.25 -4.68
N PHE A 92 16.30 -6.12 -5.69
CA PHE A 92 16.65 -5.70 -7.05
C PHE A 92 15.51 -4.88 -7.67
N LEU A 93 14.25 -5.28 -7.46
CA LEU A 93 13.09 -4.51 -7.94
C LEU A 93 13.07 -3.10 -7.35
N ALA A 94 13.26 -2.97 -6.04
CA ALA A 94 13.33 -1.67 -5.37
C ALA A 94 14.48 -0.79 -5.92
N LYS A 95 15.67 -1.38 -6.14
CA LYS A 95 16.79 -0.66 -6.75
C LYS A 95 16.53 -0.22 -8.19
N GLN A 96 15.78 -1.00 -8.97
CA GLN A 96 15.40 -0.59 -10.32
C GLN A 96 14.40 0.55 -10.29
N THR A 97 13.44 0.55 -9.36
CA THR A 97 12.52 1.68 -9.15
C THR A 97 13.28 2.98 -8.89
N ALA A 98 14.25 2.96 -7.98
CA ALA A 98 15.10 4.12 -7.69
C ALA A 98 15.84 4.61 -8.94
N LYS A 99 16.43 3.70 -9.75
CA LYS A 99 17.12 4.05 -11.00
C LYS A 99 16.19 4.65 -12.07
N GLU A 100 14.95 4.16 -12.15
CA GLU A 100 14.00 4.74 -13.11
C GLU A 100 13.55 6.14 -12.66
N TRP A 101 13.45 6.40 -11.36
CA TRP A 101 13.24 7.77 -10.85
C TRP A 101 14.43 8.68 -11.11
N ASP A 102 15.69 8.18 -11.01
CA ASP A 102 16.89 8.93 -11.42
C ASP A 102 16.83 9.28 -12.92
N HIS A 103 16.43 8.32 -13.75
CA HIS A 103 16.28 8.54 -15.20
C HIS A 103 15.22 9.60 -15.53
N LEU A 104 14.11 9.62 -14.76
CA LEU A 104 13.06 10.62 -14.92
C LEU A 104 13.42 11.99 -14.32
N GLU A 105 14.61 12.13 -13.72
CA GLU A 105 15.02 13.32 -12.98
C GLU A 105 14.01 13.69 -11.88
N PHE A 106 13.42 12.63 -11.27
CA PHE A 106 12.41 12.81 -10.23
C PHE A 106 13.11 13.15 -8.91
N ASP A 107 12.96 14.40 -8.48
CA ASP A 107 13.52 14.94 -7.23
C ASP A 107 12.37 15.33 -6.28
N ASP A 108 12.12 14.49 -5.28
CA ASP A 108 11.14 14.72 -4.22
C ASP A 108 11.79 14.37 -2.87
N PRO A 109 11.69 15.22 -1.85
CA PRO A 109 12.30 14.98 -0.53
C PRO A 109 11.75 13.72 0.17
N ARG A 110 10.57 13.23 -0.20
CA ARG A 110 9.94 12.01 0.35
C ARG A 110 10.43 10.73 -0.32
N ARG A 111 11.14 10.84 -1.44
CA ARG A 111 11.62 9.70 -2.22
C ARG A 111 12.38 8.66 -1.38
N PRO A 112 13.29 9.01 -0.44
CA PRO A 112 13.96 8.02 0.40
C PRO A 112 13.00 7.18 1.25
N GLU A 113 11.91 7.78 1.74
CA GLU A 113 10.87 7.07 2.50
C GLU A 113 10.10 6.11 1.60
N TRP A 114 9.75 6.52 0.39
CA TRP A 114 9.08 5.67 -0.59
C TRP A 114 9.94 4.49 -1.03
N GLU A 115 11.24 4.71 -1.27
CA GLU A 115 12.20 3.65 -1.60
C GLU A 115 12.32 2.62 -0.47
N ALA A 116 12.38 3.08 0.77
CA ALA A 116 12.42 2.22 1.96
C ALA A 116 11.14 1.40 2.12
N ALA A 117 9.97 2.02 1.92
CA ALA A 117 8.68 1.35 2.01
C ALA A 117 8.54 0.25 0.93
N VAL A 118 8.88 0.56 -0.32
CA VAL A 118 8.87 -0.41 -1.43
C VAL A 118 9.81 -1.59 -1.14
N LEU A 119 11.02 -1.31 -0.66
CA LEU A 119 11.99 -2.33 -0.29
C LEU A 119 11.48 -3.27 0.83
N ALA A 120 10.76 -2.72 1.80
CA ALA A 120 10.20 -3.49 2.91
C ALA A 120 9.01 -4.36 2.49
N MET A 121 8.20 -3.90 1.52
CA MET A 121 6.98 -4.59 1.10
C MET A 121 7.21 -5.69 0.06
N TRP A 122 8.18 -5.52 -0.85
CA TRP A 122 8.27 -6.41 -2.00
C TRP A 122 9.05 -7.69 -1.71
N PRO A 123 8.42 -8.87 -1.89
CA PRO A 123 9.09 -10.14 -1.77
C PRO A 123 9.97 -10.43 -2.99
N ASP A 124 10.81 -11.46 -2.88
CA ASP A 124 11.40 -12.09 -4.03
C ASP A 124 10.31 -12.72 -4.90
N VAL A 125 10.37 -12.45 -6.20
CA VAL A 125 9.40 -12.99 -7.15
C VAL A 125 10.00 -14.13 -7.95
N LYS A 126 9.16 -15.09 -8.32
CA LYS A 126 9.49 -16.21 -9.22
C LYS A 126 8.78 -16.04 -10.56
N LYS A 127 9.22 -16.81 -11.55
CA LYS A 127 8.50 -16.89 -12.82
C LYS A 127 7.06 -17.34 -12.57
N GLY A 128 6.11 -16.57 -13.08
CA GLY A 128 4.67 -16.77 -12.91
C GLY A 128 4.04 -15.94 -11.81
N ASP A 129 4.84 -15.42 -10.86
CA ASP A 129 4.32 -14.57 -9.81
C ASP A 129 3.80 -13.24 -10.34
N LYS A 130 2.85 -12.67 -9.62
CA LYS A 130 2.22 -11.41 -9.95
C LYS A 130 2.40 -10.41 -8.81
N ILE A 131 2.83 -9.19 -9.17
CA ILE A 131 2.67 -8.01 -8.32
C ILE A 131 1.61 -7.11 -8.97
N ALA A 132 0.62 -6.68 -8.18
CA ALA A 132 -0.35 -5.67 -8.59
C ALA A 132 -0.19 -4.43 -7.73
N PHE A 133 -0.21 -3.28 -8.40
CA PHE A 133 -0.26 -1.96 -7.83
C PHE A 133 -1.65 -1.39 -8.08
N ASP A 134 -2.44 -1.22 -7.04
CA ASP A 134 -3.82 -0.75 -7.09
C ASP A 134 -3.95 0.59 -6.38
N VAL A 135 -4.48 1.58 -7.07
CA VAL A 135 -4.71 2.94 -6.56
C VAL A 135 -6.21 3.19 -6.50
N ASP A 136 -6.73 3.50 -5.33
CA ASP A 136 -8.15 3.78 -5.15
C ASP A 136 -8.51 5.24 -5.46
N GLU A 137 -9.77 5.61 -5.27
CA GLU A 137 -10.29 6.96 -5.53
C GLU A 137 -9.78 8.00 -4.54
N GLN A 138 -9.27 7.56 -3.40
CA GLN A 138 -8.68 8.39 -2.37
C GLN A 138 -7.17 8.59 -2.59
N GLY A 139 -6.59 7.95 -3.62
CA GLY A 139 -5.15 8.00 -3.93
C GLY A 139 -4.31 7.06 -3.08
N VAL A 140 -4.94 6.18 -2.28
CA VAL A 140 -4.19 5.19 -1.50
C VAL A 140 -3.62 4.13 -2.43
N SER A 141 -2.32 3.95 -2.34
CA SER A 141 -1.53 3.01 -3.12
C SER A 141 -1.39 1.69 -2.39
N ARG A 142 -1.89 0.59 -2.96
CA ARG A 142 -1.80 -0.76 -2.37
C ARG A 142 -1.02 -1.70 -3.26
N PHE A 143 -0.21 -2.53 -2.64
CA PHE A 143 0.52 -3.59 -3.33
C PHE A 143 -0.01 -4.96 -2.94
N PHE A 144 -0.14 -5.81 -3.96
CA PHE A 144 -0.57 -7.20 -3.80
C PHE A 144 0.45 -8.13 -4.46
N TYR A 145 0.77 -9.22 -3.77
CA TYR A 145 1.59 -10.31 -4.29
C TYR A 145 0.75 -11.56 -4.43
N ASN A 146 0.61 -12.06 -5.65
CA ASN A 146 -0.24 -13.22 -5.98
C ASN A 146 -1.68 -13.07 -5.44
N GLY A 147 -2.22 -11.85 -5.47
CA GLY A 147 -3.56 -11.54 -5.00
C GLY A 147 -3.67 -11.19 -3.50
N THR A 148 -2.63 -11.42 -2.70
CA THR A 148 -2.60 -11.11 -1.28
C THR A 148 -1.99 -9.73 -1.04
N TRP A 149 -2.63 -8.90 -0.24
CA TRP A 149 -2.11 -7.59 0.16
C TRP A 149 -0.77 -7.73 0.90
N VAL A 150 0.22 -6.90 0.54
CA VAL A 150 1.56 -6.90 1.13
C VAL A 150 1.97 -5.56 1.71
N GLY A 151 1.23 -4.49 1.44
CA GLY A 151 1.48 -3.18 2.02
C GLY A 151 0.81 -2.05 1.25
N SER A 152 0.83 -0.85 1.82
CA SER A 152 0.27 0.36 1.22
C SER A 152 1.09 1.61 1.54
N LEU A 153 0.93 2.63 0.69
CA LEU A 153 1.36 4.00 0.93
C LEU A 153 0.14 4.91 0.78
N GLU A 154 -0.09 5.74 1.79
CA GLU A 154 -1.22 6.67 1.82
C GLU A 154 -0.90 8.04 1.22
N ASP A 155 0.37 8.27 0.89
CA ASP A 155 0.83 9.51 0.23
C ASP A 155 0.26 9.57 -1.20
N PRO A 156 -0.62 10.53 -1.52
CA PRO A 156 -1.28 10.61 -2.81
C PRO A 156 -0.33 10.97 -3.96
N ASP A 157 0.85 11.51 -3.67
CA ASP A 157 1.85 11.84 -4.69
C ASP A 157 2.72 10.64 -5.06
N PHE A 158 2.69 9.56 -4.26
CA PHE A 158 3.43 8.34 -4.58
C PHE A 158 2.92 7.68 -5.87
N ALA A 159 1.62 7.53 -6.03
CA ALA A 159 1.04 6.85 -7.20
C ALA A 159 1.44 7.50 -8.53
N PRO A 160 1.33 8.83 -8.70
CA PRO A 160 1.82 9.52 -9.90
C PRO A 160 3.32 9.30 -10.14
N ALA A 161 4.14 9.41 -9.10
CA ALA A 161 5.59 9.22 -9.20
C ALA A 161 5.96 7.79 -9.59
N PHE A 162 5.28 6.80 -9.02
CA PHE A 162 5.56 5.40 -9.28
C PHE A 162 5.12 4.97 -10.68
N ILE A 163 3.90 5.31 -11.09
CA ILE A 163 3.41 4.91 -12.42
C ILE A 163 4.12 5.65 -13.57
N ALA A 164 4.68 6.83 -13.31
CA ALA A 164 5.46 7.60 -14.28
C ALA A 164 6.67 6.80 -14.82
N ILE A 165 7.21 5.86 -14.07
CA ILE A 165 8.28 4.96 -14.51
C ILE A 165 7.92 4.29 -15.85
N TRP A 166 6.64 3.92 -16.03
CA TRP A 166 6.17 3.25 -17.25
C TRP A 166 5.40 4.18 -18.21
N LEU A 167 4.68 5.18 -17.68
CA LEU A 167 3.72 5.96 -18.47
C LEU A 167 4.16 7.39 -18.78
N SER A 168 5.25 7.86 -18.18
CA SER A 168 5.83 9.17 -18.55
C SER A 168 6.27 9.17 -20.02
N PRO A 169 6.07 10.27 -20.75
CA PRO A 169 6.70 10.45 -22.07
C PRO A 169 8.22 10.36 -22.05
N LYS A 170 8.84 10.58 -20.86
CA LYS A 170 10.29 10.46 -20.64
C LYS A 170 10.71 9.07 -20.13
N THR A 171 9.82 8.08 -20.11
CA THR A 171 10.19 6.73 -19.66
C THR A 171 11.39 6.16 -20.41
N SER A 172 12.22 5.37 -19.76
CA SER A 172 13.32 4.63 -20.38
C SER A 172 12.84 3.52 -21.35
N ARG A 173 11.51 3.31 -21.44
CA ARG A 173 10.87 2.20 -22.17
C ARG A 173 9.70 2.66 -23.05
N PRO A 174 9.92 3.53 -24.05
CA PRO A 174 8.82 4.13 -24.84
C PRO A 174 7.92 3.09 -25.53
N ALA A 175 8.49 2.04 -26.14
CA ALA A 175 7.67 0.99 -26.76
C ALA A 175 6.82 0.20 -25.75
N HIS A 176 7.28 0.11 -24.49
CA HIS A 176 6.49 -0.51 -23.43
C HIS A 176 5.31 0.38 -23.03
N ARG A 177 5.53 1.68 -22.95
CA ARG A 177 4.50 2.69 -22.73
C ARG A 177 3.42 2.64 -23.81
N GLU A 178 3.81 2.67 -25.09
CA GLU A 178 2.88 2.59 -26.24
C GLU A 178 1.95 1.37 -26.10
N GLY A 179 2.49 0.20 -25.78
CA GLY A 179 1.68 -1.00 -25.58
C GLY A 179 0.73 -0.93 -24.36
N LEU A 180 1.11 -0.23 -23.28
CA LEU A 180 0.26 -0.02 -22.11
C LEU A 180 -0.86 0.97 -22.37
N LEU A 181 -0.64 1.97 -23.21
CA LEU A 181 -1.62 3.01 -23.57
C LEU A 181 -2.46 2.61 -24.80
N ALA A 182 -2.18 1.47 -25.42
CA ALA A 182 -2.81 0.99 -26.65
C ALA A 182 -2.68 2.02 -27.82
N GLU A 183 -1.55 2.72 -27.88
CA GLU A 183 -1.18 3.70 -28.90
C GLU A 183 -0.55 3.01 -30.12
#